data_a5d254abe5fd4045089fab6d81304b98
#
_entry.id   a5d254abe5fd4045089fab6d81304b98
#
_cell.length_a   1.000
_cell.length_b   1.000
_cell.length_c   1.000
_cell.angle_alpha   90.00
_cell.angle_beta   90.00
_cell.angle_gamma   90.00
#
_symmetry.space_group_name_H-M   'P 1'
#
loop_
_entity.id
_entity.type
_entity.pdbx_description
1 polymer ?
#
loop_
_entity_poly.entity_id
_entity_poly.type
_entity_poly.pdbx_seq_one_letter_code
_entity_poly.pdbx_strand_id
1 'polypeptide(L)'
;PGGSSSGSAAAVAAHMAPLSIGSQTNGSVIRPASYCGVVGYKPSYGLISRSGVLKQSDKLDHIGVFGKTVEDVALLTKSLIKKDLYDSSTIHYSSDEMLKVCKKGPLYEPKFIFYKTKNWKNVDKESQKSFEFFIKTFKKNIEVFDTPSYFDVIPKYHKIIHETDMANNFQSYYKKSKKKISKEMVSAIERGLKYSAKDYVEAIDFMK
;
A
#
# COMPACT_ATOMS: atom_id res chain seq x y z
N PRO A 1 5.54 -12.86 8.70
CA PRO A 1 5.09 -11.50 9.04
C PRO A 1 4.58 -10.69 7.83
N GLY A 2 4.22 -11.35 6.73
CA GLY A 2 3.83 -10.66 5.50
C GLY A 2 5.01 -9.99 4.81
N GLY A 3 4.75 -9.01 3.91
CA GLY A 3 5.79 -8.31 3.16
C GLY A 3 5.22 -7.20 2.29
N SER A 4 6.13 -6.35 1.76
CA SER A 4 7.59 -6.39 1.83
C SER A 4 8.18 -5.62 3.03
N SER A 5 7.47 -4.66 3.68
CA SER A 5 7.93 -3.97 4.89
C SER A 5 7.80 -4.86 6.15
N SER A 6 8.18 -6.14 6.03
CA SER A 6 8.02 -7.14 7.09
C SER A 6 8.82 -6.82 8.35
N GLY A 7 10.07 -6.38 8.19
CA GLY A 7 10.92 -6.01 9.32
C GLY A 7 10.37 -4.82 10.10
N SER A 8 9.84 -3.81 9.42
CA SER A 8 9.25 -2.63 10.04
C SER A 8 8.03 -2.99 10.91
N ALA A 9 7.11 -3.80 10.36
CA ALA A 9 5.94 -4.25 11.10
C ALA A 9 6.31 -5.16 12.27
N ALA A 10 7.24 -6.11 12.05
CA ALA A 10 7.69 -7.02 13.09
C ALA A 10 8.41 -6.31 14.26
N ALA A 11 9.22 -5.29 13.96
CA ALA A 11 9.90 -4.48 14.99
C ALA A 11 8.91 -3.79 15.93
N VAL A 12 7.84 -3.19 15.37
CA VAL A 12 6.78 -2.57 16.17
C VAL A 12 6.00 -3.63 16.94
N ALA A 13 5.67 -4.76 16.31
CA ALA A 13 4.97 -5.87 16.96
C ALA A 13 5.73 -6.42 18.18
N ALA A 14 7.04 -6.58 18.02
CA ALA A 14 7.94 -7.11 19.05
C ALA A 14 8.42 -6.05 20.07
N HIS A 15 7.88 -4.83 20.04
CA HIS A 15 8.29 -3.71 20.90
C HIS A 15 9.78 -3.31 20.77
N MET A 16 10.43 -3.64 19.64
CA MET A 16 11.80 -3.22 19.37
C MET A 16 11.88 -1.74 18.99
N ALA A 17 10.80 -1.20 18.44
CA ALA A 17 10.63 0.22 18.14
C ALA A 17 9.17 0.63 18.40
N PRO A 18 8.90 1.85 18.91
CA PRO A 18 7.52 2.33 19.10
C PRO A 18 6.82 2.60 17.76
N LEU A 19 7.57 3.06 16.77
CA LEU A 19 7.10 3.47 15.45
C LEU A 19 8.09 2.99 14.38
N SER A 20 7.62 2.76 13.18
CA SER A 20 8.51 2.49 12.04
C SER A 20 7.93 2.98 10.71
N ILE A 21 8.79 3.10 9.71
CA ILE A 21 8.46 3.53 8.37
C ILE A 21 8.59 2.34 7.42
N GLY A 22 7.75 2.29 6.40
CA GLY A 22 7.87 1.35 5.29
C GLY A 22 7.42 1.97 3.99
N SER A 23 7.40 1.18 2.94
CA SER A 23 6.91 1.62 1.63
C SER A 23 5.91 0.63 1.08
N GLN A 24 5.01 1.12 0.24
CA GLN A 24 3.99 0.31 -0.43
C GLN A 24 3.85 0.68 -1.87
N THR A 25 4.03 -0.31 -2.74
CA THR A 25 3.72 -0.24 -4.17
C THR A 25 2.41 -0.97 -4.47
N ASN A 26 2.13 -2.05 -3.72
CA ASN A 26 0.91 -2.86 -3.83
C ASN A 26 0.20 -2.99 -2.48
N GLY A 27 0.75 -3.76 -1.54
CA GLY A 27 0.18 -4.00 -0.21
C GLY A 27 1.24 -4.01 0.90
N SER A 28 2.42 -3.46 0.64
CA SER A 28 3.62 -3.70 1.45
C SER A 28 3.70 -2.95 2.77
N VAL A 29 2.70 -2.15 3.13
CA VAL A 29 2.49 -1.56 4.47
C VAL A 29 1.31 -2.24 5.15
N ILE A 30 0.13 -2.22 4.54
CA ILE A 30 -1.08 -2.74 5.18
C ILE A 30 -1.04 -4.26 5.38
N ARG A 31 -0.44 -5.00 4.45
CA ARG A 31 -0.31 -6.46 4.55
C ARG A 31 0.56 -6.89 5.74
N PRO A 32 1.84 -6.45 5.87
CA PRO A 32 2.64 -6.84 7.03
C PRO A 32 2.06 -6.31 8.34
N ALA A 33 1.39 -5.17 8.37
CA ALA A 33 0.67 -4.69 9.55
C ALA A 33 -0.40 -5.68 10.00
N SER A 34 -1.23 -6.16 9.07
CA SER A 34 -2.24 -7.18 9.34
C SER A 34 -1.64 -8.49 9.88
N TYR A 35 -0.56 -8.99 9.26
CA TYR A 35 0.10 -10.21 9.69
C TYR A 35 0.77 -10.10 11.07
N CYS A 36 1.21 -8.91 11.45
CA CYS A 36 1.91 -8.67 12.72
C CYS A 36 1.00 -8.14 13.84
N GLY A 37 -0.29 -7.90 13.56
CA GLY A 37 -1.23 -7.37 14.55
C GLY A 37 -0.88 -5.94 15.00
N VAL A 38 -0.42 -5.10 14.09
CA VAL A 38 -0.12 -3.69 14.33
C VAL A 38 -0.92 -2.79 13.40
N VAL A 39 -0.99 -1.51 13.72
CA VAL A 39 -1.63 -0.52 12.83
C VAL A 39 -0.63 -0.12 11.75
N GLY A 40 -1.01 -0.33 10.47
CA GLY A 40 -0.28 0.17 9.32
C GLY A 40 -1.11 1.22 8.60
N TYR A 41 -0.52 2.38 8.32
CA TYR A 41 -1.19 3.46 7.63
C TYR A 41 -0.43 3.85 6.37
N LYS A 42 -1.11 3.78 5.25
CA LYS A 42 -0.65 4.28 3.94
C LYS A 42 -1.45 5.54 3.62
N PRO A 43 -0.86 6.72 3.77
CA PRO A 43 -1.53 7.97 3.39
C PRO A 43 -1.78 8.06 1.89
N SER A 44 -2.56 9.04 1.47
CA SER A 44 -2.77 9.31 0.05
C SER A 44 -1.46 9.66 -0.67
N TYR A 45 -1.44 9.42 -1.98
CA TYR A 45 -0.29 9.70 -2.82
C TYR A 45 0.13 11.17 -2.73
N GLY A 46 1.43 11.40 -2.58
CA GLY A 46 2.00 12.75 -2.51
C GLY A 46 1.93 13.43 -1.13
N LEU A 47 1.40 12.80 -0.09
CA LEU A 47 1.42 13.39 1.27
C LEU A 47 2.78 13.25 1.94
N ILE A 48 3.47 12.11 1.78
CA ILE A 48 4.82 11.89 2.33
C ILE A 48 5.79 11.77 1.16
N SER A 49 6.91 12.48 1.25
CA SER A 49 7.97 12.43 0.25
C SER A 49 8.62 11.05 0.14
N ARG A 50 9.00 10.70 -1.08
CA ARG A 50 9.75 9.49 -1.43
C ARG A 50 11.21 9.80 -1.77
N SER A 51 11.67 11.05 -1.54
CA SER A 51 13.07 11.42 -1.77
C SER A 51 14.01 10.54 -0.96
N GLY A 52 15.07 10.05 -1.60
CA GLY A 52 16.04 9.14 -0.98
C GLY A 52 15.58 7.68 -0.84
N VAL A 53 14.34 7.35 -1.25
CA VAL A 53 13.82 5.99 -1.25
C VAL A 53 14.05 5.34 -2.61
N LEU A 54 14.48 4.08 -2.62
CA LEU A 54 14.63 3.30 -3.84
C LEU A 54 13.26 3.10 -4.52
N LYS A 55 13.11 3.67 -5.70
CA LYS A 55 11.84 3.64 -6.44
C LYS A 55 11.62 2.29 -7.12
N GLN A 56 10.44 1.73 -6.95
CA GLN A 56 9.94 0.65 -7.81
C GLN A 56 9.03 1.20 -8.90
N SER A 57 8.06 2.05 -8.53
CA SER A 57 7.11 2.66 -9.45
C SER A 57 6.84 4.11 -9.06
N ASP A 58 7.03 5.03 -9.98
CA ASP A 58 6.75 6.45 -9.75
C ASP A 58 5.25 6.72 -9.51
N LYS A 59 4.37 5.87 -10.01
CA LYS A 59 2.92 6.02 -9.91
C LYS A 59 2.30 5.29 -8.71
N LEU A 60 2.96 4.23 -8.23
CA LEU A 60 2.37 3.35 -7.23
C LEU A 60 3.03 3.46 -5.85
N ASP A 61 4.30 3.91 -5.78
CA ASP A 61 5.03 3.93 -4.53
C ASP A 61 4.50 4.99 -3.55
N HIS A 62 4.29 4.55 -2.32
CA HIS A 62 3.91 5.37 -1.18
C HIS A 62 4.83 5.08 -0.01
N ILE A 63 5.07 6.09 0.82
CA ILE A 63 5.60 5.87 2.16
C ILE A 63 4.43 5.65 3.10
N GLY A 64 4.57 4.69 4.00
CA GLY A 64 3.61 4.43 5.06
C GLY A 64 4.30 4.22 6.39
N VAL A 65 3.52 4.12 7.43
CA VAL A 65 3.98 4.08 8.82
C VAL A 65 3.33 2.94 9.58
N PHE A 66 3.98 2.52 10.66
CA PHE A 66 3.50 1.50 11.57
C PHE A 66 3.55 2.01 13.02
N GLY A 67 2.57 1.62 13.80
CA GLY A 67 2.46 1.89 15.23
C GLY A 67 1.57 0.87 15.93
N LYS A 68 1.43 0.98 17.23
CA LYS A 68 0.55 0.11 18.01
C LYS A 68 -0.88 0.63 18.02
N THR A 69 -1.06 1.94 17.94
CA THR A 69 -2.37 2.61 17.96
C THR A 69 -2.56 3.50 16.74
N VAL A 70 -3.78 3.95 16.51
CA VAL A 70 -4.10 4.92 15.46
C VAL A 70 -3.43 6.26 15.74
N GLU A 71 -3.37 6.67 16.99
CA GLU A 71 -2.70 7.89 17.43
C GLU A 71 -1.19 7.85 17.15
N ASP A 72 -0.56 6.70 17.35
CA ASP A 72 0.87 6.51 17.06
C ASP A 72 1.17 6.74 15.57
N VAL A 73 0.40 6.11 14.69
CA VAL A 73 0.59 6.29 13.24
C VAL A 73 0.21 7.69 12.79
N ALA A 74 -0.76 8.32 13.41
CA ALA A 74 -1.14 9.70 13.13
C ALA A 74 -0.02 10.67 13.55
N LEU A 75 0.61 10.46 14.70
CA LEU A 75 1.73 11.27 15.19
C LEU A 75 2.91 11.20 14.22
N LEU A 76 3.32 10.00 13.83
CA LEU A 76 4.42 9.82 12.88
C LEU A 76 4.08 10.39 11.50
N THR A 77 2.88 10.12 11.00
CA THR A 77 2.42 10.65 9.71
C THR A 77 2.42 12.18 9.69
N LYS A 78 1.88 12.82 10.74
CA LYS A 78 1.89 14.28 10.89
C LYS A 78 3.30 14.85 10.74
N SER A 79 4.29 14.20 11.34
CA SER A 79 5.69 14.64 11.32
C SER A 79 6.35 14.47 9.94
N LEU A 80 5.83 13.57 9.09
CA LEU A 80 6.38 13.25 7.77
C LEU A 80 5.69 13.99 6.62
N ILE A 81 4.47 14.51 6.83
CA ILE A 81 3.73 15.25 5.80
C ILE A 81 4.43 16.60 5.59
N LYS A 82 5.02 16.75 4.40
CA LYS A 82 5.69 17.99 4.01
C LYS A 82 5.82 18.06 2.49
N LYS A 83 5.64 19.27 1.94
CA LYS A 83 6.03 19.53 0.55
C LYS A 83 7.55 19.40 0.43
N ASP A 84 7.98 18.59 -0.52
CA ASP A 84 9.39 18.35 -0.84
C ASP A 84 9.68 18.75 -2.29
N LEU A 85 10.67 19.61 -2.50
CA LEU A 85 11.06 20.06 -3.83
C LEU A 85 11.74 18.97 -4.66
N TYR A 86 12.29 17.94 -4.01
CA TYR A 86 12.95 16.80 -4.67
C TYR A 86 11.99 15.67 -5.03
N ASP A 87 10.74 15.70 -4.52
CA ASP A 87 9.65 14.83 -4.97
C ASP A 87 8.49 15.67 -5.48
N SER A 88 8.44 15.85 -6.79
CA SER A 88 7.43 16.67 -7.47
C SER A 88 5.98 16.17 -7.25
N SER A 89 5.81 14.91 -6.81
CA SER A 89 4.48 14.38 -6.49
C SER A 89 3.91 14.92 -5.19
N THR A 90 4.77 15.49 -4.29
CA THR A 90 4.30 15.96 -3.00
C THR A 90 3.44 17.22 -3.14
N ILE A 91 2.39 17.27 -2.32
CA ILE A 91 1.45 18.40 -2.27
C ILE A 91 1.58 19.15 -0.95
N HIS A 92 1.13 20.40 -0.92
CA HIS A 92 0.95 21.12 0.32
C HIS A 92 -0.29 20.59 1.04
N TYR A 93 -0.13 20.17 2.29
CA TYR A 93 -1.22 19.69 3.12
C TYR A 93 -0.96 20.03 4.58
N SER A 94 -1.96 20.63 5.27
CA SER A 94 -1.87 20.84 6.71
C SER A 94 -2.26 19.56 7.46
N SER A 95 -1.37 19.11 8.34
CA SER A 95 -1.61 17.96 9.22
C SER A 95 -1.87 18.36 10.68
N ASP A 96 -2.08 19.65 10.96
CA ASP A 96 -2.15 20.20 12.31
C ASP A 96 -3.27 19.58 13.14
N GLU A 97 -4.43 19.35 12.55
CA GLU A 97 -5.60 18.79 13.24
C GLU A 97 -5.60 17.25 13.32
N MET A 98 -4.65 16.55 12.67
CA MET A 98 -4.66 15.09 12.54
C MET A 98 -4.81 14.37 13.89
N LEU A 99 -4.01 14.73 14.90
CA LEU A 99 -4.08 14.13 16.24
C LEU A 99 -5.37 14.48 16.97
N LYS A 100 -5.86 15.71 16.82
CA LYS A 100 -7.14 16.12 17.40
C LYS A 100 -8.30 15.29 16.84
N VAL A 101 -8.31 15.08 15.51
CA VAL A 101 -9.35 14.28 14.85
C VAL A 101 -9.32 12.83 15.32
N CYS A 102 -8.13 12.23 15.43
CA CYS A 102 -7.99 10.87 15.95
C CYS A 102 -8.57 10.70 17.37
N LYS A 103 -8.39 11.69 18.23
CA LYS A 103 -8.87 11.66 19.63
C LYS A 103 -10.38 11.89 19.77
N LYS A 104 -10.99 12.61 18.84
CA LYS A 104 -12.42 12.93 18.89
C LYS A 104 -13.33 11.78 18.50
N GLY A 105 -12.80 10.73 17.87
CA GLY A 105 -13.57 9.68 17.27
C GLY A 105 -14.30 10.13 15.98
N PRO A 106 -15.10 9.26 15.36
CA PRO A 106 -15.81 9.56 14.13
C PRO A 106 -16.92 10.59 14.38
N LEU A 107 -17.08 11.54 13.46
CA LEU A 107 -18.14 12.56 13.50
C LEU A 107 -19.54 11.95 13.23
N TYR A 108 -19.58 10.84 12.52
CA TYR A 108 -20.79 10.11 12.15
C TYR A 108 -20.60 8.64 12.42
N GLU A 109 -21.69 7.92 12.64
CA GLU A 109 -21.65 6.47 12.73
C GLU A 109 -21.13 5.89 11.40
N PRO A 110 -20.02 5.12 11.40
CA PRO A 110 -19.40 4.67 10.17
C PRO A 110 -20.28 3.62 9.48
N LYS A 111 -20.44 3.78 8.17
CA LYS A 111 -21.00 2.75 7.30
C LYS A 111 -19.88 2.05 6.55
N PHE A 112 -19.93 0.73 6.52
CA PHE A 112 -18.92 -0.10 5.87
C PHE A 112 -19.49 -0.78 4.64
N ILE A 113 -18.63 -1.01 3.65
CA ILE A 113 -18.91 -1.88 2.52
C ILE A 113 -17.87 -2.99 2.53
N PHE A 114 -18.33 -4.23 2.49
CA PHE A 114 -17.48 -5.39 2.35
C PHE A 114 -17.61 -5.96 0.94
N TYR A 115 -16.57 -5.83 0.15
CA TYR A 115 -16.52 -6.41 -1.20
C TYR A 115 -15.91 -7.81 -1.18
N LYS A 116 -16.69 -8.81 -1.64
CA LYS A 116 -16.17 -10.15 -1.94
C LYS A 116 -15.53 -10.15 -3.32
N THR A 117 -14.21 -10.11 -3.35
CA THR A 117 -13.46 -10.20 -4.62
C THR A 117 -13.43 -11.64 -5.13
N LYS A 118 -13.06 -11.85 -6.41
CA LYS A 118 -12.85 -13.20 -6.95
C LYS A 118 -11.84 -14.03 -6.17
N ASN A 119 -10.94 -13.37 -5.43
CA ASN A 119 -9.97 -14.04 -4.58
C ASN A 119 -10.57 -14.55 -3.26
N TRP A 120 -11.81 -14.20 -2.91
CA TRP A 120 -12.46 -14.65 -1.66
C TRP A 120 -12.40 -16.16 -1.49
N LYS A 121 -12.59 -16.92 -2.57
CA LYS A 121 -12.50 -18.39 -2.56
C LYS A 121 -11.12 -18.95 -2.20
N ASN A 122 -10.07 -18.14 -2.34
CA ASN A 122 -8.68 -18.51 -2.03
C ASN A 122 -8.27 -18.08 -0.63
N VAL A 123 -9.13 -17.35 0.10
CA VAL A 123 -8.88 -16.97 1.49
C VAL A 123 -9.03 -18.20 2.36
N ASP A 124 -8.12 -18.42 3.31
CA ASP A 124 -8.21 -19.54 4.23
C ASP A 124 -9.48 -19.46 5.10
N LYS A 125 -9.93 -20.64 5.56
CA LYS A 125 -11.22 -20.75 6.28
C LYS A 125 -11.25 -19.98 7.60
N GLU A 126 -10.12 -19.82 8.26
CA GLU A 126 -10.03 -19.10 9.53
C GLU A 126 -10.21 -17.59 9.30
N SER A 127 -9.51 -17.06 8.31
CA SER A 127 -9.69 -15.67 7.87
C SER A 127 -11.12 -15.40 7.38
N GLN A 128 -11.71 -16.31 6.60
CA GLN A 128 -13.12 -16.17 6.18
C GLN A 128 -14.05 -16.08 7.39
N LYS A 129 -13.92 -16.97 8.38
CA LYS A 129 -14.73 -16.94 9.62
C LYS A 129 -14.54 -15.63 10.39
N SER A 130 -13.31 -15.10 10.45
CA SER A 130 -13.02 -13.83 11.12
C SER A 130 -13.72 -12.67 10.44
N PHE A 131 -13.71 -12.60 9.11
CA PHE A 131 -14.47 -11.61 8.34
C PHE A 131 -15.98 -11.78 8.49
N GLU A 132 -16.50 -13.01 8.48
CA GLU A 132 -17.91 -13.29 8.69
C GLU A 132 -18.38 -12.86 10.10
N PHE A 133 -17.55 -13.11 11.12
CA PHE A 133 -17.80 -12.63 12.47
C PHE A 133 -17.83 -11.10 12.53
N PHE A 134 -16.88 -10.42 11.88
CA PHE A 134 -16.86 -8.96 11.77
C PHE A 134 -18.14 -8.43 11.11
N ILE A 135 -18.52 -9.00 9.96
CA ILE A 135 -19.73 -8.62 9.23
C ILE A 135 -20.98 -8.79 10.11
N LYS A 136 -21.07 -9.92 10.83
CA LYS A 136 -22.19 -10.20 11.74
C LYS A 136 -22.25 -9.22 12.91
N THR A 137 -21.10 -8.85 13.46
CA THR A 137 -21.01 -7.90 14.59
C THR A 137 -21.46 -6.50 14.19
N PHE A 138 -21.08 -6.05 12.99
CA PHE A 138 -21.45 -4.73 12.48
C PHE A 138 -22.64 -4.73 11.52
N LYS A 139 -23.51 -5.73 11.59
CA LYS A 139 -24.62 -5.97 10.64
C LYS A 139 -25.46 -4.74 10.30
N LYS A 140 -25.67 -3.83 11.26
CA LYS A 140 -26.44 -2.60 11.01
C LYS A 140 -25.71 -1.58 10.15
N ASN A 141 -24.38 -1.65 10.12
CA ASN A 141 -23.51 -0.63 9.55
C ASN A 141 -22.65 -1.16 8.41
N ILE A 142 -22.85 -2.42 8.00
CA ILE A 142 -22.04 -3.05 6.94
C ILE A 142 -22.95 -3.66 5.87
N GLU A 143 -22.65 -3.34 4.62
CA GLU A 143 -23.26 -3.92 3.44
C GLU A 143 -22.23 -4.81 2.73
N VAL A 144 -22.71 -5.95 2.20
CA VAL A 144 -21.85 -6.93 1.51
C VAL A 144 -22.20 -6.92 0.04
N PHE A 145 -21.20 -6.73 -0.82
CA PHE A 145 -21.36 -6.74 -2.26
C PHE A 145 -20.31 -7.65 -2.91
N ASP A 146 -20.66 -8.22 -4.06
CA ASP A 146 -19.67 -8.75 -4.98
C ASP A 146 -19.01 -7.60 -5.73
N THR A 147 -17.71 -7.75 -6.03
CA THR A 147 -17.00 -6.71 -6.79
C THR A 147 -17.58 -6.60 -8.20
N PRO A 148 -17.81 -5.38 -8.70
CA PRO A 148 -18.15 -5.15 -10.10
C PRO A 148 -17.11 -5.77 -11.04
N SER A 149 -17.54 -6.22 -12.21
CA SER A 149 -16.69 -6.94 -13.17
C SER A 149 -15.45 -6.14 -13.62
N TYR A 150 -15.53 -4.82 -13.65
CA TYR A 150 -14.38 -3.98 -14.02
C TYR A 150 -13.22 -4.05 -13.00
N PHE A 151 -13.44 -4.53 -11.78
CA PHE A 151 -12.36 -4.82 -10.82
C PHE A 151 -11.46 -5.97 -11.27
N ASP A 152 -11.95 -6.84 -12.14
CA ASP A 152 -11.20 -8.03 -12.59
C ASP A 152 -9.96 -7.68 -13.42
N VAL A 153 -9.95 -6.51 -14.04
CA VAL A 153 -8.82 -6.03 -14.86
C VAL A 153 -7.78 -5.23 -14.05
N ILE A 154 -8.12 -4.81 -12.82
CA ILE A 154 -7.19 -4.06 -11.94
C ILE A 154 -5.85 -4.78 -11.77
N PRO A 155 -5.79 -6.09 -11.46
CA PRO A 155 -4.50 -6.78 -11.30
C PRO A 155 -3.64 -6.75 -12.57
N LYS A 156 -4.26 -6.81 -13.75
CA LYS A 156 -3.56 -6.72 -15.05
C LYS A 156 -2.91 -5.35 -15.20
N TYR A 157 -3.69 -4.29 -15.05
CA TYR A 157 -3.19 -2.92 -15.24
C TYR A 157 -2.18 -2.52 -14.17
N HIS A 158 -2.43 -2.88 -12.91
CA HIS A 158 -1.45 -2.70 -11.84
C HIS A 158 -0.10 -3.36 -12.18
N LYS A 159 -0.13 -4.60 -12.69
CA LYS A 159 1.07 -5.34 -13.09
C LYS A 159 1.81 -4.65 -14.23
N ILE A 160 1.11 -4.17 -15.25
CA ILE A 160 1.71 -3.46 -16.39
C ILE A 160 2.45 -2.21 -15.88
N ILE A 161 1.80 -1.38 -15.06
CA ILE A 161 2.41 -0.17 -14.52
C ILE A 161 3.63 -0.52 -13.67
N HIS A 162 3.47 -1.43 -12.71
CA HIS A 162 4.51 -1.81 -11.78
C HIS A 162 5.76 -2.38 -12.48
N GLU A 163 5.58 -3.33 -13.40
CA GLU A 163 6.69 -4.00 -14.07
C GLU A 163 7.38 -3.09 -15.10
N THR A 164 6.63 -2.21 -15.79
CA THR A 164 7.20 -1.19 -16.69
C THR A 164 8.03 -0.16 -15.92
N ASP A 165 7.50 0.36 -14.82
CA ASP A 165 8.22 1.29 -13.95
C ASP A 165 9.47 0.63 -13.34
N MET A 166 9.38 -0.63 -12.90
CA MET A 166 10.55 -1.39 -12.44
C MET A 166 11.60 -1.54 -13.54
N ALA A 167 11.19 -1.88 -14.76
CA ALA A 167 12.11 -2.02 -15.89
C ALA A 167 12.87 -0.72 -16.15
N ASN A 168 12.21 0.42 -16.05
CA ASN A 168 12.82 1.74 -16.17
C ASN A 168 13.74 2.06 -14.98
N ASN A 169 13.24 1.98 -13.76
CA ASN A 169 13.94 2.43 -12.56
C ASN A 169 15.14 1.55 -12.20
N PHE A 170 15.09 0.25 -12.52
CA PHE A 170 16.18 -0.70 -12.25
C PHE A 170 17.05 -1.01 -13.47
N GLN A 171 16.89 -0.32 -14.60
CA GLN A 171 17.62 -0.59 -15.84
C GLN A 171 19.14 -0.58 -15.65
N SER A 172 19.68 0.38 -14.90
CA SER A 172 21.12 0.50 -14.65
C SER A 172 21.66 -0.67 -13.83
N TYR A 173 20.93 -1.10 -12.80
CA TYR A 173 21.28 -2.27 -11.99
C TYR A 173 21.19 -3.56 -12.81
N TYR A 174 20.14 -3.71 -13.61
CA TYR A 174 19.95 -4.86 -14.48
C TYR A 174 21.10 -5.00 -15.49
N LYS A 175 21.48 -3.91 -16.15
CA LYS A 175 22.60 -3.93 -17.12
C LYS A 175 23.96 -4.23 -16.47
N LYS A 176 24.24 -3.63 -15.29
CA LYS A 176 25.55 -3.73 -14.63
C LYS A 176 25.72 -4.99 -13.77
N SER A 177 24.66 -5.48 -13.17
CA SER A 177 24.75 -6.46 -12.10
C SER A 177 23.59 -7.48 -12.08
N LYS A 178 23.11 -7.91 -13.24
CA LYS A 178 21.96 -8.85 -13.36
C LYS A 178 22.09 -10.07 -12.44
N LYS A 179 23.29 -10.63 -12.29
CA LYS A 179 23.56 -11.81 -11.46
C LYS A 179 23.39 -11.55 -9.95
N LYS A 180 23.36 -10.28 -9.51
CA LYS A 180 23.17 -9.88 -8.10
C LYS A 180 21.72 -9.52 -7.77
N ILE A 181 20.83 -9.53 -8.75
CA ILE A 181 19.39 -9.26 -8.61
C ILE A 181 18.67 -10.60 -8.46
N SER A 182 17.64 -10.66 -7.62
CA SER A 182 16.84 -11.89 -7.46
C SER A 182 16.20 -12.32 -8.78
N LYS A 183 15.96 -13.61 -8.94
CA LYS A 183 15.35 -14.18 -10.17
C LYS A 183 13.95 -13.59 -10.41
N GLU A 184 13.18 -13.39 -9.34
CA GLU A 184 11.83 -12.82 -9.39
C GLU A 184 11.86 -11.40 -9.94
N MET A 185 12.79 -10.58 -9.45
CA MET A 185 12.95 -9.20 -9.89
C MET A 185 13.47 -9.12 -11.33
N VAL A 186 14.42 -9.97 -11.71
CA VAL A 186 14.88 -10.10 -13.10
C VAL A 186 13.70 -10.43 -14.02
N SER A 187 12.88 -11.42 -13.64
CA SER A 187 11.70 -11.81 -14.42
C SER A 187 10.67 -10.67 -14.54
N ALA A 188 10.46 -9.89 -13.49
CA ALA A 188 9.56 -8.73 -13.52
C ALA A 188 10.09 -7.63 -14.46
N ILE A 189 11.39 -7.32 -14.39
CA ILE A 189 12.03 -6.36 -15.30
C ILE A 189 11.92 -6.83 -16.75
N GLU A 190 12.19 -8.10 -17.04
CA GLU A 190 12.12 -8.66 -18.39
C GLU A 190 10.69 -8.69 -18.95
N ARG A 191 9.67 -8.84 -18.11
CA ARG A 191 8.26 -8.66 -18.54
C ARG A 191 7.96 -7.20 -18.78
N GLY A 192 8.42 -6.30 -17.90
CA GLY A 192 8.25 -4.85 -18.04
C GLY A 192 8.82 -4.31 -19.35
N LEU A 193 9.96 -4.84 -19.79
CA LEU A 193 10.59 -4.47 -21.08
C LEU A 193 9.77 -4.90 -22.31
N LYS A 194 8.81 -5.81 -22.16
CA LYS A 194 7.96 -6.31 -23.27
C LYS A 194 6.66 -5.52 -23.43
N TYR A 195 6.22 -4.79 -22.43
CA TYR A 195 5.03 -3.96 -22.56
C TYR A 195 5.29 -2.78 -23.50
N SER A 196 4.32 -2.51 -24.36
CA SER A 196 4.37 -1.35 -25.25
C SER A 196 4.02 -0.05 -24.51
N ALA A 197 4.41 1.09 -25.09
CA ALA A 197 3.95 2.39 -24.60
C ALA A 197 2.41 2.49 -24.56
N LYS A 198 1.72 1.86 -25.51
CA LYS A 198 0.26 1.79 -25.56
C LYS A 198 -0.30 1.06 -24.35
N ASP A 199 0.25 -0.13 -24.01
CA ASP A 199 -0.20 -0.89 -22.84
C ASP A 199 -0.05 -0.08 -21.55
N TYR A 200 1.07 0.63 -21.42
CA TYR A 200 1.32 1.46 -20.24
C TYR A 200 0.36 2.65 -20.14
N VAL A 201 0.14 3.38 -21.24
CA VAL A 201 -0.79 4.51 -21.27
C VAL A 201 -2.22 4.04 -20.96
N GLU A 202 -2.66 2.94 -21.57
CA GLU A 202 -3.99 2.35 -21.29
C GLU A 202 -4.14 2.00 -19.81
N ALA A 203 -3.10 1.41 -19.21
CA ALA A 203 -3.12 1.07 -17.79
C ALA A 203 -3.16 2.30 -16.87
N ILE A 204 -2.45 3.37 -17.23
CA ILE A 204 -2.49 4.66 -16.50
C ILE A 204 -3.86 5.33 -16.63
N ASP A 205 -4.46 5.31 -17.81
CA ASP A 205 -5.78 5.93 -18.03
C ASP A 205 -6.88 5.18 -17.25
N PHE A 206 -6.76 3.87 -17.14
CA PHE A 206 -7.67 3.07 -16.31
C PHE A 206 -7.59 3.42 -14.80
N MET A 207 -6.45 3.92 -14.31
CA MET A 207 -6.29 4.34 -12.92
C MET A 207 -6.97 5.67 -12.56
N LYS A 208 -7.32 6.48 -13.54
CA LYS A 208 -7.99 7.77 -13.35
C LYS A 208 -9.49 7.58 -13.16
#